data_f131180cb829830ff93d8d06b6b90b5b
#
_entry.id   f131180cb829830ff93d8d06b6b90b5b
#
_cell.length_a   1.000
_cell.length_b   1.000
_cell.length_c   1.000
_cell.angle_alpha   90.00
_cell.angle_beta   90.00
_cell.angle_gamma   90.00
#
_symmetry.space_group_name_H-M   'P 1'
#
loop_
_entity.id
_entity.type
_entity.pdbx_description
1 polymer ?
#
loop_
_entity_poly.entity_id
_entity_poly.type
_entity_poly.pdbx_seq_one_letter_code
_entity_poly.pdbx_strand_id
1 'polypeptide(L)'
;MKDINKYRGIIPAFYACYAPDGSISIEGVKALTRHLIAKGVKGVYVGGSSGECIYQHPDERKAVLEAVMSEAKGKITVIAHVACNNTADSVELAAHAEKCGVDAIAAIPPIYFHLPNYAIADYWNAMSAAAPNTEFVIYNIPQLAGTALTMPLLQEMLKNPKVIAVKNSSMPTQDIQLFKDAGIAARGEDGFAVFNGPDEQFVSGRAMGADGGIGGTYAVMPELFIRMNELVEQGNLPAARAIQYKADRIIYKMCEAHGNLYAVQKEILRRMYGLELGGVRAPLPNLIPEDEVVVAEAQRMIEAAVAEL
;
A
#
# COMPACT_ATOMS: atom_id res chain seq x y z
N MET A 1 -8.11 -24.61 -1.37
CA MET A 1 -8.04 -23.31 -2.03
C MET A 1 -7.56 -22.29 -1.00
N LYS A 2 -6.68 -21.36 -1.39
CA LYS A 2 -6.27 -20.26 -0.51
C LYS A 2 -7.44 -19.27 -0.43
N ASP A 3 -7.74 -18.80 0.79
CA ASP A 3 -8.82 -17.82 0.98
C ASP A 3 -8.30 -16.42 0.66
N ILE A 4 -8.62 -15.90 -0.54
CA ILE A 4 -8.29 -14.52 -0.91
C ILE A 4 -9.25 -13.47 -0.32
N ASN A 5 -10.33 -13.87 0.36
CA ASN A 5 -11.29 -12.92 0.95
C ASN A 5 -10.65 -12.05 2.04
N LYS A 6 -9.59 -12.56 2.69
CA LYS A 6 -8.82 -11.75 3.65
C LYS A 6 -8.14 -10.54 3.00
N TYR A 7 -7.99 -10.53 1.69
CA TYR A 7 -7.38 -9.44 0.92
C TYR A 7 -8.40 -8.51 0.25
N ARG A 8 -9.67 -8.87 0.18
CA ARG A 8 -10.71 -8.05 -0.47
C ARG A 8 -11.10 -6.87 0.40
N GLY A 9 -10.92 -5.64 -0.11
CA GLY A 9 -11.30 -4.41 0.59
C GLY A 9 -10.21 -3.33 0.58
N ILE A 10 -10.25 -2.48 1.60
CA ILE A 10 -9.39 -1.29 1.71
C ILE A 10 -8.17 -1.58 2.59
N ILE A 11 -6.98 -1.45 2.02
CA ILE A 11 -5.71 -1.73 2.66
C ILE A 11 -4.82 -0.48 2.54
N PRO A 12 -4.78 0.41 3.56
CA PRO A 12 -3.89 1.56 3.54
C PRO A 12 -2.42 1.16 3.39
N ALA A 13 -1.68 1.90 2.54
CA ALA A 13 -0.23 1.85 2.54
C ALA A 13 0.28 2.60 3.77
N PHE A 14 0.92 1.87 4.67
CA PHE A 14 1.29 2.31 6.00
C PHE A 14 2.40 3.36 5.96
N TYR A 15 2.24 4.47 6.70
CA TYR A 15 3.21 5.56 6.73
C TYR A 15 4.42 5.23 7.60
N ALA A 16 5.58 5.71 7.19
CA ALA A 16 6.75 5.74 8.07
C ALA A 16 6.47 6.66 9.27
N CYS A 17 6.84 6.22 10.47
CA CYS A 17 6.67 6.99 11.69
C CYS A 17 8.05 7.26 12.31
N TYR A 18 8.35 8.54 12.53
CA TYR A 18 9.65 8.98 13.06
C TYR A 18 9.50 9.74 14.37
N ALA A 19 10.47 9.54 15.24
CA ALA A 19 10.68 10.37 16.42
C ALA A 19 11.35 11.71 16.04
N PRO A 20 11.38 12.70 16.94
CA PRO A 20 11.99 14.00 16.64
C PRO A 20 13.47 13.95 16.25
N ASP A 21 14.21 12.91 16.68
CA ASP A 21 15.61 12.67 16.31
C ASP A 21 15.78 11.95 14.96
N GLY A 22 14.68 11.63 14.26
CA GLY A 22 14.69 10.94 12.99
C GLY A 22 14.77 9.40 13.09
N SER A 23 14.84 8.84 14.29
CA SER A 23 14.73 7.39 14.49
C SER A 23 13.31 6.90 14.27
N ILE A 24 13.11 5.57 14.10
CA ILE A 24 11.77 4.99 14.02
C ILE A 24 11.02 5.19 15.33
N SER A 25 9.82 5.77 15.25
CA SER A 25 8.92 5.91 16.39
C SER A 25 8.05 4.66 16.55
N ILE A 26 8.46 3.74 17.41
CA ILE A 26 7.70 2.50 17.68
C ILE A 26 6.29 2.82 18.20
N GLU A 27 6.16 3.83 19.08
CA GLU A 27 4.85 4.24 19.60
C GLU A 27 3.98 4.88 18.51
N GLY A 28 4.57 5.69 17.60
CA GLY A 28 3.86 6.21 16.43
C GLY A 28 3.37 5.10 15.51
N VAL A 29 4.20 4.07 15.26
CA VAL A 29 3.81 2.89 14.47
C VAL A 29 2.63 2.17 15.12
N LYS A 30 2.69 1.89 16.43
CA LYS A 30 1.60 1.22 17.15
C LYS A 30 0.33 2.08 17.18
N ALA A 31 0.46 3.39 17.42
CA ALA A 31 -0.68 4.31 17.44
C ALA A 31 -1.40 4.35 16.09
N LEU A 32 -0.65 4.48 14.97
CA LEU A 32 -1.23 4.44 13.63
C LEU A 32 -1.89 3.09 13.35
N THR A 33 -1.27 1.97 13.76
CA THR A 33 -1.85 0.63 13.58
C THR A 33 -3.19 0.50 14.31
N ARG A 34 -3.25 0.89 15.58
CA ARG A 34 -4.50 0.88 16.37
C ARG A 34 -5.57 1.77 15.76
N HIS A 35 -5.17 2.97 15.28
CA HIS A 35 -6.08 3.89 14.61
C HIS A 35 -6.71 3.25 13.36
N LEU A 36 -5.92 2.65 12.48
CA LEU A 36 -6.40 2.02 11.26
C LEU A 36 -7.31 0.81 11.56
N ILE A 37 -6.97 0.01 12.57
CA ILE A 37 -7.85 -1.07 13.05
C ILE A 37 -9.21 -0.50 13.50
N ALA A 38 -9.20 0.57 14.30
CA ALA A 38 -10.43 1.22 14.79
C ALA A 38 -11.28 1.83 13.66
N LYS A 39 -10.63 2.25 12.55
CA LYS A 39 -11.32 2.73 11.34
C LYS A 39 -11.93 1.62 10.48
N GLY A 40 -11.70 0.36 10.81
CA GLY A 40 -12.30 -0.79 10.13
C GLY A 40 -11.67 -1.12 8.77
N VAL A 41 -10.41 -0.77 8.55
CA VAL A 41 -9.70 -1.17 7.33
C VAL A 41 -9.51 -2.68 7.26
N LYS A 42 -9.46 -3.23 6.05
CA LYS A 42 -9.27 -4.68 5.83
C LYS A 42 -7.88 -5.16 6.23
N GLY A 43 -6.89 -4.32 6.05
CA GLY A 43 -5.48 -4.65 6.32
C GLY A 43 -4.59 -3.44 6.20
N VAL A 44 -3.28 -3.67 6.26
CA VAL A 44 -2.25 -2.65 6.04
C VAL A 44 -1.13 -3.20 5.15
N TYR A 45 -0.58 -2.33 4.30
CA TYR A 45 0.57 -2.62 3.44
C TYR A 45 1.80 -1.92 4.00
N VAL A 46 2.70 -2.65 4.65
CA VAL A 46 3.80 -2.12 5.46
C VAL A 46 5.10 -2.06 4.66
N GLY A 47 5.87 -0.98 4.81
CA GLY A 47 7.20 -0.83 4.25
C GLY A 47 7.22 -0.63 2.73
N GLY A 48 6.14 -0.10 2.13
CA GLY A 48 6.10 0.33 0.73
C GLY A 48 6.60 1.77 0.54
N SER A 49 6.18 2.42 -0.55
CA SER A 49 6.55 3.81 -0.87
C SER A 49 6.10 4.79 0.21
N SER A 50 4.86 4.67 0.70
CA SER A 50 4.34 5.48 1.81
C SER A 50 5.05 5.20 3.14
N GLY A 51 5.65 4.03 3.28
CA GLY A 51 6.52 3.64 4.39
C GLY A 51 7.97 4.06 4.20
N GLU A 52 8.28 4.87 3.17
CA GLU A 52 9.61 5.43 2.90
C GLU A 52 10.73 4.36 2.88
N CYS A 53 10.41 3.14 2.41
CA CYS A 53 11.28 1.97 2.54
C CYS A 53 12.68 2.13 1.94
N ILE A 54 12.82 2.97 0.90
CA ILE A 54 14.09 3.23 0.24
C ILE A 54 15.06 4.05 1.12
N TYR A 55 14.54 4.75 2.12
CA TYR A 55 15.31 5.60 3.04
C TYR A 55 15.50 4.94 4.42
N GLN A 56 15.10 3.68 4.58
CA GLN A 56 15.23 2.93 5.83
C GLN A 56 16.20 1.77 5.69
N HIS A 57 17.01 1.55 6.71
CA HIS A 57 17.85 0.37 6.82
C HIS A 57 17.00 -0.89 7.07
N PRO A 58 17.46 -2.09 6.69
CA PRO A 58 16.73 -3.34 6.94
C PRO A 58 16.28 -3.50 8.39
N ASP A 59 17.12 -3.16 9.37
CA ASP A 59 16.78 -3.28 10.79
C ASP A 59 15.65 -2.33 11.21
N GLU A 60 15.60 -1.13 10.66
CA GLU A 60 14.49 -0.20 10.89
C GLU A 60 13.18 -0.76 10.32
N ARG A 61 13.23 -1.34 9.11
CA ARG A 61 12.07 -1.97 8.47
C ARG A 61 11.56 -3.18 9.26
N LYS A 62 12.47 -3.97 9.85
CA LYS A 62 12.11 -5.05 10.76
C LYS A 62 11.40 -4.53 12.00
N ALA A 63 11.96 -3.51 12.65
CA ALA A 63 11.38 -2.90 13.85
C ALA A 63 9.97 -2.33 13.58
N VAL A 64 9.76 -1.67 12.42
CA VAL A 64 8.43 -1.21 11.99
C VAL A 64 7.46 -2.38 11.85
N LEU A 65 7.87 -3.46 11.16
CA LEU A 65 7.02 -4.62 10.96
C LEU A 65 6.65 -5.30 12.28
N GLU A 66 7.61 -5.49 13.18
CA GLU A 66 7.38 -6.06 14.51
C GLU A 66 6.37 -5.22 15.32
N ALA A 67 6.52 -3.89 15.28
CA ALA A 67 5.60 -2.99 15.96
C ALA A 67 4.18 -3.06 15.37
N VAL A 68 4.04 -3.10 14.03
CA VAL A 68 2.73 -3.31 13.37
C VAL A 68 2.14 -4.65 13.79
N MET A 69 2.92 -5.74 13.71
CA MET A 69 2.44 -7.09 14.02
C MET A 69 2.04 -7.25 15.49
N SER A 70 2.66 -6.50 16.41
CA SER A 70 2.27 -6.51 17.82
C SER A 70 0.84 -6.05 18.06
N GLU A 71 0.30 -5.20 17.17
CA GLU A 71 -1.06 -4.66 17.26
C GLU A 71 -2.06 -5.31 16.27
N ALA A 72 -1.57 -5.69 15.08
CA ALA A 72 -2.41 -6.10 13.95
C ALA A 72 -2.65 -7.60 13.86
N LYS A 73 -1.73 -8.44 14.39
CA LYS A 73 -1.78 -9.90 14.24
C LYS A 73 -3.12 -10.50 14.67
N GLY A 74 -3.76 -11.20 13.74
CA GLY A 74 -5.07 -11.83 13.97
C GLY A 74 -6.26 -10.88 13.98
N LYS A 75 -6.06 -9.58 13.76
CA LYS A 75 -7.14 -8.58 13.71
C LYS A 75 -7.41 -8.08 12.30
N ILE A 76 -6.36 -7.79 11.54
CA ILE A 76 -6.43 -7.32 10.16
C ILE A 76 -5.33 -7.97 9.33
N THR A 77 -5.48 -7.98 8.00
CA THR A 77 -4.47 -8.50 7.07
C THR A 77 -3.22 -7.63 7.07
N VAL A 78 -2.04 -8.24 7.11
CA VAL A 78 -0.76 -7.54 7.00
C VAL A 78 0.02 -8.05 5.79
N ILE A 79 0.30 -7.14 4.84
CA ILE A 79 1.16 -7.39 3.68
C ILE A 79 2.47 -6.64 3.91
N ALA A 80 3.59 -7.33 4.00
CA ALA A 80 4.90 -6.72 4.21
C ALA A 80 5.65 -6.58 2.88
N HIS A 81 5.97 -5.35 2.49
CA HIS A 81 6.87 -5.10 1.37
C HIS A 81 8.31 -5.35 1.81
N VAL A 82 9.02 -6.24 1.11
CA VAL A 82 10.35 -6.72 1.52
C VAL A 82 11.45 -6.40 0.51
N ALA A 83 11.13 -5.73 -0.61
CA ALA A 83 12.12 -5.41 -1.63
C ALA A 83 13.16 -4.40 -1.14
N CYS A 84 14.42 -4.71 -1.42
CA CYS A 84 15.60 -3.83 -1.44
C CYS A 84 16.24 -3.92 -2.83
N ASN A 85 17.21 -3.04 -3.14
CA ASN A 85 17.90 -3.12 -4.43
C ASN A 85 18.86 -4.29 -4.55
N ASN A 86 19.20 -4.95 -3.46
CA ASN A 86 19.97 -6.19 -3.47
C ASN A 86 19.13 -7.37 -3.00
N THR A 87 19.46 -8.55 -3.52
CA THR A 87 18.71 -9.76 -3.21
C THR A 87 18.92 -10.23 -1.77
N ALA A 88 20.12 -10.05 -1.20
CA ALA A 88 20.45 -10.54 0.14
C ALA A 88 19.57 -9.88 1.22
N ASP A 89 19.48 -8.56 1.23
CA ASP A 89 18.63 -7.82 2.18
C ASP A 89 17.14 -8.14 1.97
N SER A 90 16.72 -8.31 0.71
CA SER A 90 15.33 -8.64 0.39
C SER A 90 14.94 -10.04 0.90
N VAL A 91 15.84 -11.00 0.77
CA VAL A 91 15.70 -12.37 1.30
C VAL A 91 15.66 -12.35 2.82
N GLU A 92 16.52 -11.56 3.46
CA GLU A 92 16.54 -11.39 4.92
C GLU A 92 15.23 -10.82 5.45
N LEU A 93 14.72 -9.76 4.80
CA LEU A 93 13.42 -9.15 5.16
C LEU A 93 12.25 -10.11 4.91
N ALA A 94 12.29 -10.92 3.84
CA ALA A 94 11.26 -11.92 3.57
C ALA A 94 11.22 -13.00 4.65
N ALA A 95 12.39 -13.55 5.03
CA ALA A 95 12.50 -14.52 6.11
C ALA A 95 12.05 -13.95 7.47
N HIS A 96 12.37 -12.68 7.74
CA HIS A 96 11.93 -12.00 8.95
C HIS A 96 10.39 -11.80 8.94
N ALA A 97 9.81 -11.36 7.83
CA ALA A 97 8.36 -11.18 7.70
C ALA A 97 7.58 -12.49 7.94
N GLU A 98 8.07 -13.61 7.42
CA GLU A 98 7.49 -14.93 7.70
C GLU A 98 7.54 -15.25 9.19
N LYS A 99 8.66 -15.02 9.88
CA LYS A 99 8.78 -15.24 11.34
C LYS A 99 7.79 -14.37 12.14
N CYS A 100 7.52 -13.16 11.69
CA CYS A 100 6.50 -12.30 12.29
C CYS A 100 5.09 -12.84 12.08
N GLY A 101 4.88 -13.66 11.04
CA GLY A 101 3.59 -14.28 10.73
C GLY A 101 2.67 -13.35 9.94
N VAL A 102 3.21 -12.59 8.99
CA VAL A 102 2.42 -11.78 8.05
C VAL A 102 1.58 -12.65 7.12
N ASP A 103 0.51 -12.09 6.57
CA ASP A 103 -0.36 -12.80 5.61
C ASP A 103 0.29 -12.96 4.25
N ALA A 104 1.04 -11.96 3.79
CA ALA A 104 1.79 -12.00 2.55
C ALA A 104 3.04 -11.13 2.62
N ILE A 105 4.04 -11.47 1.82
CA ILE A 105 5.12 -10.56 1.45
C ILE A 105 4.85 -9.96 0.08
N ALA A 106 5.40 -8.77 -0.17
CA ALA A 106 5.28 -8.10 -1.46
C ALA A 106 6.60 -7.49 -1.91
N ALA A 107 6.79 -7.34 -3.22
CA ALA A 107 8.01 -6.75 -3.76
C ALA A 107 7.79 -6.01 -5.06
N ILE A 108 8.41 -4.80 -5.19
CA ILE A 108 8.68 -4.16 -6.49
C ILE A 108 9.86 -4.88 -7.18
N PRO A 109 10.05 -4.72 -8.49
CA PRO A 109 11.32 -5.10 -9.12
C PRO A 109 12.45 -4.22 -8.59
N PRO A 110 13.74 -4.64 -8.75
CA PRO A 110 14.87 -3.76 -8.44
C PRO A 110 14.79 -2.47 -9.24
N ILE A 111 15.12 -1.34 -8.61
CA ILE A 111 15.10 -0.01 -9.22
C ILE A 111 16.48 0.35 -9.78
N TYR A 112 16.55 1.36 -10.65
CA TYR A 112 17.73 1.95 -11.28
C TYR A 112 18.20 1.19 -12.54
N PHE A 113 18.49 -0.11 -12.46
CA PHE A 113 18.83 -0.91 -13.63
C PHE A 113 17.61 -1.58 -14.23
N HIS A 114 17.42 -1.48 -15.53
CA HIS A 114 16.40 -2.22 -16.27
C HIS A 114 16.86 -3.66 -16.48
N LEU A 115 16.38 -4.55 -15.63
CA LEU A 115 16.73 -5.97 -15.66
C LEU A 115 15.82 -6.74 -16.63
N PRO A 116 16.33 -7.82 -17.28
CA PRO A 116 15.50 -8.72 -18.06
C PRO A 116 14.53 -9.49 -17.16
N ASN A 117 13.39 -9.94 -17.74
CA ASN A 117 12.32 -10.61 -17.00
C ASN A 117 12.81 -11.79 -16.16
N TYR A 118 13.74 -12.61 -16.67
CA TYR A 118 14.25 -13.76 -15.93
C TYR A 118 14.97 -13.34 -14.63
N ALA A 119 15.76 -12.27 -14.66
CA ALA A 119 16.47 -11.79 -13.49
C ALA A 119 15.54 -11.18 -12.44
N ILE A 120 14.43 -10.54 -12.86
CA ILE A 120 13.39 -10.07 -11.96
C ILE A 120 12.64 -11.25 -11.35
N ALA A 121 12.31 -12.26 -12.14
CA ALA A 121 11.66 -13.47 -11.65
C ALA A 121 12.54 -14.22 -10.63
N ASP A 122 13.84 -14.36 -10.91
CA ASP A 122 14.80 -14.97 -9.98
C ASP A 122 14.88 -14.19 -8.66
N TYR A 123 14.92 -12.84 -8.72
CA TYR A 123 14.93 -11.98 -7.56
C TYR A 123 13.67 -12.17 -6.71
N TRP A 124 12.48 -12.15 -7.30
CA TRP A 124 11.22 -12.36 -6.58
C TRP A 124 11.09 -13.79 -6.03
N ASN A 125 11.52 -14.79 -6.80
CA ASN A 125 11.49 -16.19 -6.36
C ASN A 125 12.46 -16.45 -5.20
N ALA A 126 13.61 -15.76 -5.14
CA ALA A 126 14.52 -15.85 -4.00
C ALA A 126 13.85 -15.39 -2.69
N MET A 127 13.13 -14.27 -2.70
CA MET A 127 12.34 -13.82 -1.54
C MET A 127 11.21 -14.80 -1.19
N SER A 128 10.48 -15.29 -2.21
CA SER A 128 9.42 -16.28 -2.00
C SER A 128 9.94 -17.59 -1.43
N ALA A 129 11.17 -18.01 -1.78
CA ALA A 129 11.81 -19.19 -1.23
C ALA A 129 12.22 -19.00 0.23
N ALA A 130 12.62 -17.78 0.62
CA ALA A 130 12.98 -17.43 2.00
C ALA A 130 11.76 -17.34 2.95
N ALA A 131 10.56 -17.26 2.39
CA ALA A 131 9.28 -17.24 3.11
C ALA A 131 8.38 -18.40 2.60
N PRO A 132 8.73 -19.67 2.89
CA PRO A 132 8.11 -20.84 2.26
C PRO A 132 6.63 -21.02 2.58
N ASN A 133 6.13 -20.49 3.68
CA ASN A 133 4.73 -20.63 4.11
C ASN A 133 3.92 -19.34 3.90
N THR A 134 4.55 -18.27 3.40
CA THR A 134 3.93 -16.95 3.21
C THR A 134 3.55 -16.72 1.76
N GLU A 135 2.41 -16.09 1.52
CA GLU A 135 1.92 -15.73 0.19
C GLU A 135 2.74 -14.57 -0.39
N PHE A 136 2.77 -14.45 -1.73
CA PHE A 136 3.55 -13.44 -2.43
C PHE A 136 2.66 -12.55 -3.29
N VAL A 137 2.83 -11.24 -3.17
CA VAL A 137 2.14 -10.20 -3.94
C VAL A 137 3.16 -9.48 -4.82
N ILE A 138 2.98 -9.48 -6.13
CA ILE A 138 3.79 -8.66 -7.02
C ILE A 138 3.35 -7.20 -6.89
N TYR A 139 4.30 -6.28 -6.70
CA TYR A 139 3.99 -4.85 -6.71
C TYR A 139 4.46 -4.21 -8.02
N ASN A 140 3.50 -3.88 -8.89
CA ASN A 140 3.71 -3.18 -10.14
C ASN A 140 3.54 -1.66 -9.93
N ILE A 141 4.63 -0.90 -10.02
CA ILE A 141 4.66 0.57 -9.94
C ILE A 141 5.72 1.13 -10.89
N PRO A 142 5.47 1.09 -12.20
CA PRO A 142 6.48 1.44 -13.21
C PRO A 142 6.98 2.87 -13.10
N GLN A 143 6.18 3.81 -12.61
CA GLN A 143 6.57 5.22 -12.45
C GLN A 143 7.71 5.41 -11.45
N LEU A 144 7.81 4.57 -10.43
CA LEU A 144 8.88 4.62 -9.43
C LEU A 144 9.94 3.53 -9.63
N ALA A 145 9.51 2.35 -10.06
CA ALA A 145 10.44 1.24 -10.26
C ALA A 145 11.20 1.30 -11.60
N GLY A 146 10.72 2.10 -12.56
CA GLY A 146 11.30 2.16 -13.92
C GLY A 146 11.06 0.91 -14.78
N THR A 147 10.38 -0.11 -14.20
CA THR A 147 10.09 -1.38 -14.88
C THR A 147 8.64 -1.75 -14.64
N ALA A 148 7.91 -2.05 -15.73
CA ALA A 148 6.53 -2.50 -15.67
C ALA A 148 6.43 -4.04 -15.60
N LEU A 149 5.40 -4.54 -14.93
CA LEU A 149 5.02 -5.94 -14.99
C LEU A 149 4.44 -6.26 -16.37
N THR A 150 5.20 -6.99 -17.17
CA THR A 150 4.74 -7.47 -18.48
C THR A 150 3.99 -8.79 -18.35
N MET A 151 3.12 -9.12 -19.31
CA MET A 151 2.42 -10.40 -19.31
C MET A 151 3.37 -11.62 -19.33
N PRO A 152 4.48 -11.63 -20.10
CA PRO A 152 5.46 -12.73 -20.00
C PRO A 152 6.09 -12.86 -18.60
N LEU A 153 6.39 -11.74 -17.93
CA LEU A 153 6.91 -11.76 -16.56
C LEU A 153 5.87 -12.28 -15.57
N LEU A 154 4.61 -11.83 -15.68
CA LEU A 154 3.53 -12.35 -14.84
C LEU A 154 3.33 -13.85 -15.04
N GLN A 155 3.30 -14.33 -16.29
CA GLN A 155 3.16 -15.76 -16.60
C GLN A 155 4.30 -16.59 -16.03
N GLU A 156 5.55 -16.07 -16.04
CA GLU A 156 6.68 -16.72 -15.40
C GLU A 156 6.46 -16.82 -13.88
N MET A 157 6.06 -15.72 -13.25
CA MET A 157 5.80 -15.69 -11.80
C MET A 157 4.59 -16.54 -11.38
N LEU A 158 3.60 -16.71 -12.22
CA LEU A 158 2.46 -17.59 -11.95
C LEU A 158 2.82 -19.08 -11.88
N LYS A 159 4.02 -19.50 -12.33
CA LYS A 159 4.55 -20.84 -12.07
C LYS A 159 4.82 -21.07 -10.58
N ASN A 160 5.08 -20.02 -9.82
CA ASN A 160 5.22 -20.07 -8.36
C ASN A 160 3.82 -20.06 -7.70
N PRO A 161 3.40 -21.16 -7.04
CA PRO A 161 2.05 -21.27 -6.47
C PRO A 161 1.77 -20.31 -5.31
N LYS A 162 2.81 -19.64 -4.76
CA LYS A 162 2.65 -18.64 -3.70
C LYS A 162 2.26 -17.26 -4.24
N VAL A 163 2.48 -16.98 -5.52
CA VAL A 163 2.06 -15.74 -6.15
C VAL A 163 0.55 -15.75 -6.28
N ILE A 164 -0.12 -14.95 -5.43
CA ILE A 164 -1.57 -14.93 -5.30
C ILE A 164 -2.20 -13.59 -5.66
N ALA A 165 -1.38 -12.56 -5.88
CA ALA A 165 -1.92 -11.24 -6.18
C ALA A 165 -0.93 -10.33 -6.91
N VAL A 166 -1.50 -9.28 -7.51
CA VAL A 166 -0.77 -8.10 -8.01
C VAL A 166 -1.35 -6.85 -7.35
N LYS A 167 -0.50 -6.03 -6.72
CA LYS A 167 -0.80 -4.63 -6.44
C LYS A 167 -0.44 -3.84 -7.69
N ASN A 168 -1.44 -3.33 -8.41
CA ASN A 168 -1.23 -2.61 -9.67
C ASN A 168 -1.31 -1.10 -9.48
N SER A 169 -0.17 -0.42 -9.53
CA SER A 169 -0.06 1.04 -9.51
C SER A 169 0.35 1.61 -10.89
N SER A 170 0.17 0.85 -11.99
CA SER A 170 0.24 1.41 -13.33
C SER A 170 -0.97 2.31 -13.60
N MET A 171 -0.83 3.27 -14.53
CA MET A 171 -1.92 4.19 -14.87
C MET A 171 -3.04 3.54 -15.70
N PRO A 172 -2.78 2.62 -16.66
CA PRO A 172 -3.85 1.97 -17.40
C PRO A 172 -4.67 1.02 -16.51
N THR A 173 -5.95 1.32 -16.32
CA THR A 173 -6.87 0.43 -15.57
C THR A 173 -7.12 -0.89 -16.29
N GLN A 174 -6.89 -0.97 -17.60
CA GLN A 174 -6.94 -2.20 -18.37
C GLN A 174 -5.97 -3.28 -17.85
N ASP A 175 -4.83 -2.90 -17.29
CA ASP A 175 -3.87 -3.84 -16.70
C ASP A 175 -4.49 -4.69 -15.59
N ILE A 176 -5.48 -4.14 -14.87
CA ILE A 176 -6.22 -4.87 -13.82
C ILE A 176 -6.93 -6.08 -14.41
N GLN A 177 -7.67 -5.87 -15.53
CA GLN A 177 -8.33 -6.98 -16.23
C GLN A 177 -7.32 -8.02 -16.72
N LEU A 178 -6.26 -7.58 -17.40
CA LEU A 178 -5.27 -8.50 -17.98
C LEU A 178 -4.60 -9.36 -16.89
N PHE A 179 -4.23 -8.75 -15.76
CA PHE A 179 -3.62 -9.47 -14.65
C PHE A 179 -4.63 -10.39 -13.95
N LYS A 180 -5.89 -9.95 -13.83
CA LYS A 180 -6.95 -10.75 -13.26
C LYS A 180 -7.23 -12.00 -14.10
N ASP A 181 -7.37 -11.84 -15.42
CA ASP A 181 -7.62 -12.96 -16.35
C ASP A 181 -6.47 -13.99 -16.28
N ALA A 182 -5.21 -13.53 -16.30
CA ALA A 182 -4.06 -14.43 -16.19
C ALA A 182 -4.00 -15.14 -14.82
N GLY A 183 -4.33 -14.42 -13.75
CA GLY A 183 -4.37 -14.97 -12.40
C GLY A 183 -5.48 -16.01 -12.23
N ILE A 184 -6.68 -15.74 -12.71
CA ILE A 184 -7.82 -16.67 -12.70
C ILE A 184 -7.50 -17.93 -13.51
N ALA A 185 -6.92 -17.78 -14.70
CA ALA A 185 -6.52 -18.92 -15.52
C ALA A 185 -5.51 -19.84 -14.78
N ALA A 186 -4.64 -19.27 -13.94
CA ALA A 186 -3.63 -20.03 -13.20
C ALA A 186 -4.11 -20.56 -11.84
N ARG A 187 -5.09 -19.94 -11.18
CA ARG A 187 -5.47 -20.19 -9.77
C ARG A 187 -6.95 -20.44 -9.55
N GLY A 188 -7.81 -20.21 -10.54
CA GLY A 188 -9.27 -20.19 -10.39
C GLY A 188 -9.78 -18.81 -9.91
N GLU A 189 -11.08 -18.59 -9.98
CA GLU A 189 -11.73 -17.31 -9.72
C GLU A 189 -11.43 -16.75 -8.31
N ASP A 190 -11.39 -17.60 -7.30
CA ASP A 190 -11.11 -17.22 -5.91
C ASP A 190 -9.65 -17.45 -5.49
N GLY A 191 -8.75 -17.68 -6.45
CA GLY A 191 -7.35 -17.99 -6.17
C GLY A 191 -6.36 -16.85 -6.42
N PHE A 192 -6.80 -15.71 -6.98
CA PHE A 192 -5.93 -14.60 -7.36
C PHE A 192 -6.61 -13.25 -7.19
N ALA A 193 -5.92 -12.31 -6.56
CA ALA A 193 -6.40 -10.95 -6.35
C ALA A 193 -5.60 -9.91 -7.15
N VAL A 194 -6.28 -8.85 -7.57
CA VAL A 194 -5.62 -7.66 -8.13
C VAL A 194 -6.09 -6.45 -7.33
N PHE A 195 -5.15 -5.64 -6.84
CA PHE A 195 -5.44 -4.41 -6.11
C PHE A 195 -5.23 -3.20 -6.99
N ASN A 196 -6.17 -2.26 -6.94
CA ASN A 196 -5.97 -0.93 -7.49
C ASN A 196 -4.95 -0.16 -6.63
N GLY A 197 -3.94 0.42 -7.25
CA GLY A 197 -2.89 1.19 -6.56
C GLY A 197 -3.10 2.70 -6.62
N PRO A 198 -3.39 3.32 -7.79
CA PRO A 198 -3.64 4.76 -7.88
C PRO A 198 -4.95 5.14 -7.18
N ASP A 199 -4.84 6.00 -6.16
CA ASP A 199 -5.98 6.36 -5.31
C ASP A 199 -7.08 7.09 -6.08
N GLU A 200 -6.67 7.96 -7.02
CA GLU A 200 -7.54 8.75 -7.90
C GLU A 200 -8.32 7.89 -8.93
N GLN A 201 -7.96 6.62 -9.05
CA GLN A 201 -8.61 5.67 -9.97
C GLN A 201 -9.31 4.52 -9.24
N PHE A 202 -9.53 4.63 -7.93
CA PHE A 202 -10.06 3.51 -7.14
C PHE A 202 -11.37 2.96 -7.70
N VAL A 203 -12.36 3.82 -7.96
CA VAL A 203 -13.67 3.39 -8.47
C VAL A 203 -13.55 2.78 -9.88
N SER A 204 -12.72 3.33 -10.76
CA SER A 204 -12.49 2.77 -12.09
C SER A 204 -11.76 1.44 -12.02
N GLY A 205 -10.77 1.31 -11.15
CA GLY A 205 -10.08 0.04 -10.92
C GLY A 205 -11.00 -1.06 -10.37
N ARG A 206 -11.88 -0.70 -9.42
CA ARG A 206 -12.90 -1.63 -8.91
C ARG A 206 -13.89 -2.05 -10.03
N ALA A 207 -14.31 -1.11 -10.86
CA ALA A 207 -15.18 -1.40 -12.00
C ALA A 207 -14.52 -2.32 -13.04
N MET A 208 -13.19 -2.29 -13.16
CA MET A 208 -12.39 -3.20 -14.00
C MET A 208 -12.10 -4.55 -13.33
N GLY A 209 -12.61 -4.81 -12.12
CA GLY A 209 -12.51 -6.10 -11.45
C GLY A 209 -11.41 -6.21 -10.39
N ALA A 210 -10.83 -5.09 -9.94
CA ALA A 210 -9.93 -5.13 -8.76
C ALA A 210 -10.69 -5.65 -7.53
N ASP A 211 -10.02 -6.47 -6.71
CA ASP A 211 -10.59 -7.06 -5.49
C ASP A 211 -10.62 -6.10 -4.30
N GLY A 212 -9.92 -4.99 -4.42
CA GLY A 212 -9.82 -3.95 -3.41
C GLY A 212 -8.79 -2.90 -3.83
N GLY A 213 -8.30 -2.13 -2.87
CA GLY A 213 -7.27 -1.13 -3.11
C GLY A 213 -6.16 -1.14 -2.06
N ILE A 214 -4.95 -0.81 -2.52
CA ILE A 214 -3.81 -0.55 -1.64
C ILE A 214 -3.27 0.83 -1.99
N GLY A 215 -3.66 1.85 -1.25
CA GLY A 215 -3.44 3.24 -1.59
C GLY A 215 -2.74 4.08 -0.52
N GLY A 216 -2.04 5.11 -0.98
CA GLY A 216 -1.19 5.98 -0.15
C GLY A 216 -1.99 6.98 0.69
N THR A 217 -3.18 7.39 0.23
CA THR A 217 -4.02 8.37 0.94
C THR A 217 -5.13 7.71 1.78
N TYR A 218 -5.23 6.38 1.74
CA TYR A 218 -6.28 5.67 2.47
C TYR A 218 -6.15 5.82 3.98
N ALA A 219 -4.93 5.96 4.51
CA ALA A 219 -4.73 6.07 5.95
C ALA A 219 -5.22 7.41 6.53
N VAL A 220 -5.23 8.48 5.74
CA VAL A 220 -5.67 9.82 6.21
C VAL A 220 -7.18 10.04 6.05
N MET A 221 -7.84 9.28 5.15
CA MET A 221 -9.30 9.38 4.91
C MET A 221 -9.91 8.00 4.59
N PRO A 222 -9.73 7.00 5.48
CA PRO A 222 -10.14 5.62 5.21
C PRO A 222 -11.64 5.48 4.99
N GLU A 223 -12.46 6.30 5.65
CA GLU A 223 -13.91 6.27 5.56
C GLU A 223 -14.40 6.47 4.13
N LEU A 224 -13.75 7.37 3.37
CA LEU A 224 -14.14 7.65 1.98
C LEU A 224 -13.91 6.41 1.10
N PHE A 225 -12.76 5.77 1.23
CA PHE A 225 -12.42 4.58 0.43
C PHE A 225 -13.23 3.35 0.84
N ILE A 226 -13.48 3.16 2.13
CA ILE A 226 -14.36 2.09 2.63
C ILE A 226 -15.77 2.28 2.03
N ARG A 227 -16.30 3.50 2.10
CA ARG A 227 -17.63 3.79 1.55
C ARG A 227 -17.70 3.63 0.04
N MET A 228 -16.67 4.09 -0.70
CA MET A 228 -16.59 3.84 -2.14
C MET A 228 -16.60 2.34 -2.46
N ASN A 229 -15.82 1.55 -1.70
CA ASN A 229 -15.78 0.09 -1.89
C ASN A 229 -17.15 -0.56 -1.68
N GLU A 230 -17.85 -0.21 -0.60
CA GLU A 230 -19.20 -0.71 -0.32
C GLU A 230 -20.20 -0.36 -1.44
N LEU A 231 -20.16 0.87 -1.92
CA LEU A 231 -21.05 1.35 -2.99
C LEU A 231 -20.78 0.61 -4.31
N VAL A 232 -19.53 0.34 -4.64
CA VAL A 232 -19.19 -0.47 -5.81
C VAL A 232 -19.71 -1.90 -5.67
N GLU A 233 -19.54 -2.52 -4.50
CA GLU A 233 -20.08 -3.86 -4.21
C GLU A 233 -21.60 -3.93 -4.30
N GLN A 234 -22.27 -2.84 -3.97
CA GLN A 234 -23.72 -2.67 -4.12
C GLN A 234 -24.16 -2.33 -5.55
N GLY A 235 -23.24 -2.18 -6.49
CA GLY A 235 -23.51 -1.76 -7.87
C GLY A 235 -23.83 -0.26 -8.03
N ASN A 236 -23.66 0.56 -7.00
CA ASN A 236 -23.96 1.98 -7.02
C ASN A 236 -22.75 2.83 -7.45
N LEU A 237 -22.32 2.63 -8.69
CA LEU A 237 -21.19 3.38 -9.27
C LEU A 237 -21.38 4.90 -9.30
N PRO A 238 -22.59 5.47 -9.56
CA PRO A 238 -22.76 6.92 -9.52
C PRO A 238 -22.45 7.52 -8.15
N ALA A 239 -22.89 6.91 -7.05
CA ALA A 239 -22.60 7.37 -5.71
C ALA A 239 -21.12 7.19 -5.33
N ALA A 240 -20.53 6.02 -5.69
CA ALA A 240 -19.10 5.80 -5.49
C ALA A 240 -18.24 6.85 -6.21
N ARG A 241 -18.58 7.18 -7.47
CA ARG A 241 -17.90 8.19 -8.26
C ARG A 241 -18.01 9.59 -7.64
N ALA A 242 -19.16 9.93 -7.04
CA ALA A 242 -19.32 11.23 -6.38
C ALA A 242 -18.33 11.37 -5.20
N ILE A 243 -18.10 10.30 -4.43
CA ILE A 243 -17.09 10.27 -3.36
C ILE A 243 -15.67 10.32 -3.95
N GLN A 244 -15.41 9.57 -5.03
CA GLN A 244 -14.11 9.61 -5.73
C GLN A 244 -13.73 11.05 -6.11
N TYR A 245 -14.65 11.81 -6.68
CA TYR A 245 -14.38 13.22 -7.06
C TYR A 245 -14.08 14.13 -5.86
N LYS A 246 -14.61 13.81 -4.66
CA LYS A 246 -14.23 14.52 -3.44
C LYS A 246 -12.82 14.12 -3.01
N ALA A 247 -12.54 12.82 -2.98
CA ALA A 247 -11.22 12.30 -2.63
C ALA A 247 -10.14 12.86 -3.56
N ASP A 248 -10.36 12.89 -4.88
CA ASP A 248 -9.41 13.43 -5.85
C ASP A 248 -9.09 14.91 -5.58
N ARG A 249 -10.12 15.73 -5.31
CA ARG A 249 -9.91 17.15 -4.95
C ARG A 249 -9.11 17.31 -3.67
N ILE A 250 -9.33 16.45 -2.68
CA ILE A 250 -8.55 16.44 -1.43
C ILE A 250 -7.10 16.04 -1.72
N ILE A 251 -6.88 15.02 -2.53
CA ILE A 251 -5.52 14.56 -2.91
C ILE A 251 -4.78 15.71 -3.62
N TYR A 252 -5.39 16.32 -4.63
CA TYR A 252 -4.76 17.45 -5.34
C TYR A 252 -4.52 18.65 -4.44
N LYS A 253 -5.44 18.93 -3.48
CA LYS A 253 -5.19 19.97 -2.49
C LYS A 253 -3.97 19.66 -1.63
N MET A 254 -3.82 18.44 -1.13
CA MET A 254 -2.63 18.04 -0.37
C MET A 254 -1.34 18.15 -1.19
N CYS A 255 -1.40 17.92 -2.50
CA CYS A 255 -0.25 18.04 -3.41
C CYS A 255 0.17 19.51 -3.69
N GLU A 256 -0.61 20.52 -3.30
CA GLU A 256 -0.21 21.92 -3.43
C GLU A 256 0.83 22.35 -2.39
N ALA A 257 1.09 21.56 -1.36
CA ALA A 257 2.08 21.86 -0.36
C ALA A 257 3.50 21.83 -0.94
N HIS A 258 4.39 22.63 -0.36
CA HIS A 258 5.83 22.56 -0.63
C HIS A 258 6.43 21.24 -0.07
N GLY A 259 5.96 20.82 1.09
CA GLY A 259 6.34 19.56 1.71
C GLY A 259 5.80 18.34 0.96
N ASN A 260 6.45 17.19 1.17
CA ASN A 260 6.02 15.94 0.58
C ASN A 260 4.59 15.56 1.02
N LEU A 261 3.82 14.94 0.14
CA LEU A 261 2.44 14.49 0.40
C LEU A 261 2.30 13.68 1.71
N TYR A 262 3.27 12.82 2.03
CA TYR A 262 3.23 12.04 3.28
C TYR A 262 3.42 12.91 4.53
N ALA A 263 4.19 14.01 4.43
CA ALA A 263 4.31 14.97 5.53
C ALA A 263 2.96 15.67 5.78
N VAL A 264 2.25 16.08 4.71
CA VAL A 264 0.90 16.66 4.79
C VAL A 264 -0.08 15.70 5.48
N GLN A 265 -0.11 14.45 5.03
CA GLN A 265 -1.01 13.42 5.56
C GLN A 265 -0.76 13.14 7.05
N LYS A 266 0.50 13.02 7.44
CA LYS A 266 0.88 12.80 8.85
C LYS A 266 0.51 14.00 9.73
N GLU A 267 0.68 15.23 9.25
CA GLU A 267 0.26 16.43 9.96
C GLU A 267 -1.27 16.52 10.11
N ILE A 268 -2.03 16.15 9.07
CA ILE A 268 -3.50 16.07 9.16
C ILE A 268 -3.92 15.05 10.22
N LEU A 269 -3.31 13.85 10.24
CA LEU A 269 -3.58 12.82 11.25
C LEU A 269 -3.25 13.31 12.67
N ARG A 270 -2.17 14.07 12.82
CA ARG A 270 -1.80 14.69 14.08
C ARG A 270 -2.89 15.66 14.57
N ARG A 271 -3.39 16.52 13.69
CA ARG A 271 -4.42 17.52 14.00
C ARG A 271 -5.77 16.89 14.32
N MET A 272 -6.20 15.92 13.51
CA MET A 272 -7.52 15.30 13.67
C MET A 272 -7.58 14.31 14.84
N TYR A 273 -6.48 13.60 15.12
CA TYR A 273 -6.50 12.43 16.02
C TYR A 273 -5.38 12.41 17.06
N GLY A 274 -4.50 13.41 17.09
CA GLY A 274 -3.37 13.46 18.01
C GLY A 274 -2.28 12.40 17.74
N LEU A 275 -2.18 11.91 16.50
CA LEU A 275 -1.20 10.90 16.13
C LEU A 275 0.17 11.55 15.84
N GLU A 276 1.12 11.37 16.75
CA GLU A 276 2.49 11.89 16.59
C GLU A 276 3.31 10.92 15.74
N LEU A 277 3.29 11.16 14.41
CA LEU A 277 3.94 10.29 13.40
C LEU A 277 5.27 10.88 12.87
N GLY A 278 5.62 12.09 13.28
CA GLY A 278 6.78 12.82 12.78
C GLY A 278 6.64 13.32 11.35
N GLY A 279 7.72 13.87 10.81
CA GLY A 279 7.81 14.31 9.42
C GLY A 279 8.19 13.17 8.46
N VAL A 280 8.81 13.54 7.33
CA VAL A 280 9.41 12.59 6.37
C VAL A 280 10.92 12.63 6.44
N ARG A 281 11.58 11.55 6.03
CA ARG A 281 13.04 11.45 6.02
C ARG A 281 13.62 12.09 4.76
N ALA A 282 14.70 12.85 4.90
CA ALA A 282 15.44 13.38 3.76
C ALA A 282 15.85 12.25 2.77
N PRO A 283 15.81 12.51 1.46
CA PRO A 283 15.67 13.81 0.79
C PRO A 283 14.22 14.29 0.58
N LEU A 284 13.20 13.60 1.13
CA LEU A 284 11.85 14.11 1.03
C LEU A 284 11.71 15.43 1.80
N PRO A 285 11.10 16.49 1.22
CA PRO A 285 10.94 17.76 1.90
C PRO A 285 9.87 17.67 3.01
N ASN A 286 10.20 18.17 4.19
CA ASN A 286 9.21 18.36 5.25
C ASN A 286 8.39 19.63 5.00
N LEU A 287 7.30 19.79 5.77
CA LEU A 287 6.45 20.99 5.70
C LEU A 287 7.22 22.25 6.11
N ILE A 288 6.86 23.36 5.48
CA ILE A 288 7.30 24.71 5.84
C ILE A 288 6.10 25.50 6.42
N PRO A 289 6.31 26.63 7.08
CA PRO A 289 5.21 27.40 7.68
C PRO A 289 4.11 27.79 6.68
N GLU A 290 4.46 28.03 5.42
CA GLU A 290 3.56 28.40 4.33
C GLU A 290 2.58 27.27 3.97
N ASP A 291 2.92 26.02 4.25
CA ASP A 291 2.06 24.86 4.00
C ASP A 291 0.86 24.79 4.94
N GLU A 292 0.84 25.61 6.02
CA GLU A 292 -0.24 25.68 7.00
C GLU A 292 -1.62 25.83 6.34
N VAL A 293 -1.71 26.70 5.34
CA VAL A 293 -2.98 26.97 4.62
C VAL A 293 -3.45 25.73 3.86
N VAL A 294 -2.54 25.03 3.22
CA VAL A 294 -2.85 23.80 2.45
C VAL A 294 -3.31 22.69 3.39
N VAL A 295 -2.56 22.46 4.48
CA VAL A 295 -2.89 21.43 5.47
C VAL A 295 -4.25 21.70 6.12
N ALA A 296 -4.51 22.94 6.56
CA ALA A 296 -5.78 23.31 7.18
C ALA A 296 -6.97 23.17 6.20
N GLU A 297 -6.78 23.55 4.93
CA GLU A 297 -7.81 23.37 3.92
C GLU A 297 -8.09 21.91 3.63
N ALA A 298 -7.04 21.09 3.40
CA ALA A 298 -7.19 19.66 3.15
C ALA A 298 -7.87 18.95 4.32
N GLN A 299 -7.51 19.29 5.57
CA GLN A 299 -8.19 18.79 6.76
C GLN A 299 -9.68 19.10 6.73
N ARG A 300 -10.08 20.37 6.50
CA ARG A 300 -11.50 20.76 6.43
C ARG A 300 -12.25 20.03 5.32
N MET A 301 -11.61 19.83 4.16
CA MET A 301 -12.20 19.07 3.07
C MET A 301 -12.43 17.59 3.44
N ILE A 302 -11.50 16.96 4.16
CA ILE A 302 -11.67 15.59 4.65
C ILE A 302 -12.83 15.53 5.63
N GLU A 303 -12.85 16.41 6.66
CA GLU A 303 -13.89 16.45 7.67
C GLU A 303 -15.28 16.65 7.05
N ALA A 304 -15.41 17.59 6.10
CA ALA A 304 -16.65 17.82 5.37
C ALA A 304 -17.07 16.60 4.53
N ALA A 305 -16.13 15.98 3.81
CA ALA A 305 -16.44 14.81 2.98
C ALA A 305 -16.86 13.61 3.80
N VAL A 306 -16.24 13.37 4.97
CA VAL A 306 -16.61 12.29 5.90
C VAL A 306 -17.97 12.56 6.55
N ALA A 307 -18.29 13.81 6.90
CA ALA A 307 -19.58 14.15 7.50
C ALA A 307 -20.79 13.96 6.55
N GLU A 308 -20.52 13.82 5.24
CA GLU A 308 -21.56 13.63 4.22
C GLU A 308 -21.75 12.13 3.82
N LEU A 309 -21.01 11.19 4.44
CA LEU A 309 -21.16 9.74 4.18
C LEU A 309 -22.40 9.13 4.84
#